data_11b841ab9f28677ec4ca986c78c53dc3
#
_entry.id   11b841ab9f28677ec4ca986c78c53dc3
#
_cell.length_a   1.000
_cell.length_b   1.000
_cell.length_c   1.000
_cell.angle_alpha   90.00
_cell.angle_beta   90.00
_cell.angle_gamma   90.00
#
_symmetry.space_group_name_H-M   'P 1'
#
loop_
_entity.id
_entity.type
_entity.pdbx_description
1 polymer ?
#
loop_
_entity_poly.entity_id
_entity_poly.type
_entity_poly.pdbx_seq_one_letter_code
_entity_poly.pdbx_strand_id
1 'polypeptide(L)'
;MLLSSCNGKSTINDDNNGDTITFKYAEHITAVRHDGYVDVKLSNPWKSGTILHRYALINRSDSGKVIPPSDATVIYTPIRRAIVTTSPHCRLLFDLGAGEAIKGVCDLAYITQQDVLQRAAKGTITNCGNSMSPTIERIIALAPDAMFLSPFEGSSHAQLENIGTPIIECADYMETSALGRAEWMRFYAMLIGKENTADSLFTTIEHNYNTIVEHNKKQKNHPKVLTERVTSGVWYCPGGNSSMAKLIKDAGGDYIFADDTHSGSLNLSPEMVISKAINADIWLFIYYGDRPLTRNQLNTEYSGYKTIKAFKDGNIYECNGKTSTYFEEISFRPDFLLTELTHMFYSQNNKLRYYKRIQE
;
A
#
# COMPACT_ATOMS: atom_id res chain seq x y z
N MET A 1 -21.45 -55.39 1.19
CA MET A 1 -20.17 -54.89 0.59
C MET A 1 -20.18 -53.37 0.69
N LEU A 2 -19.54 -52.85 1.71
CA LEU A 2 -19.44 -51.42 1.97
C LEU A 2 -18.05 -50.98 1.50
N LEU A 3 -17.99 -50.14 0.46
CA LEU A 3 -16.76 -49.50 0.00
C LEU A 3 -16.58 -48.19 0.76
N SER A 4 -15.60 -48.19 1.66
CA SER A 4 -15.13 -47.00 2.39
C SER A 4 -14.16 -46.24 1.50
N SER A 5 -14.55 -45.05 1.07
CA SER A 5 -13.69 -44.13 0.33
C SER A 5 -12.84 -43.33 1.34
N CYS A 6 -11.55 -43.66 1.42
CA CYS A 6 -10.57 -42.83 2.15
C CYS A 6 -10.22 -41.61 1.33
N ASN A 7 -10.70 -40.46 1.76
CA ASN A 7 -10.26 -39.15 1.30
C ASN A 7 -8.92 -38.84 1.97
N GLY A 8 -7.82 -39.13 1.28
CA GLY A 8 -6.47 -38.77 1.73
C GLY A 8 -6.26 -37.26 1.62
N LYS A 9 -6.41 -36.56 2.74
CA LYS A 9 -5.79 -35.25 2.91
C LYS A 9 -4.28 -35.45 2.90
N SER A 10 -3.59 -34.96 1.89
CA SER A 10 -2.15 -34.83 1.91
C SER A 10 -1.79 -33.80 3.00
N THR A 11 -1.43 -34.30 4.16
CA THR A 11 -0.75 -33.51 5.18
C THR A 11 0.64 -33.19 4.64
N ILE A 12 0.84 -31.95 4.21
CA ILE A 12 2.19 -31.37 4.11
C ILE A 12 2.73 -31.43 5.54
N ASN A 13 3.74 -32.24 5.78
CA ASN A 13 4.50 -32.20 7.03
C ASN A 13 5.24 -30.85 7.05
N ASP A 14 4.62 -29.85 7.66
CA ASP A 14 5.31 -28.66 8.13
C ASP A 14 6.09 -29.09 9.39
N ASP A 15 7.41 -29.02 9.35
CA ASP A 15 8.28 -29.14 10.53
C ASP A 15 8.01 -27.92 11.45
N ASN A 16 6.89 -27.97 12.17
CA ASN A 16 6.42 -26.94 13.09
C ASN A 16 7.20 -27.01 14.43
N ASN A 17 8.50 -26.80 14.37
CA ASN A 17 9.32 -26.63 15.57
C ASN A 17 9.74 -25.15 15.73
N GLY A 18 8.77 -24.24 15.82
CA GLY A 18 8.99 -22.82 15.97
C GLY A 18 7.75 -22.05 16.45
N ASP A 19 7.96 -20.83 16.96
CA ASP A 19 6.90 -19.94 17.42
C ASP A 19 6.30 -19.15 16.27
N THR A 20 5.01 -19.35 15.98
CA THR A 20 4.30 -18.61 14.93
C THR A 20 4.15 -17.14 15.29
N ILE A 21 4.59 -16.26 14.41
CA ILE A 21 4.33 -14.83 14.47
C ILE A 21 2.99 -14.56 13.80
N THR A 22 1.98 -14.16 14.57
CA THR A 22 0.62 -13.99 14.08
C THR A 22 0.43 -12.66 13.36
N PHE A 23 -0.07 -12.71 12.13
CA PHE A 23 -0.64 -11.58 11.41
C PHE A 23 -2.16 -11.70 11.46
N LYS A 24 -2.83 -10.66 11.95
CA LYS A 24 -4.28 -10.67 12.19
C LYS A 24 -5.08 -10.32 10.95
N TYR A 25 -4.55 -9.50 10.09
CA TYR A 25 -5.22 -8.91 8.93
C TYR A 25 -4.51 -9.18 7.61
N ALA A 26 -3.18 -9.30 7.63
CA ALA A 26 -2.40 -9.59 6.42
C ALA A 26 -2.58 -11.05 6.02
N GLU A 27 -2.98 -11.28 4.76
CA GLU A 27 -3.32 -12.60 4.22
C GLU A 27 -2.17 -13.22 3.41
N HIS A 28 -1.25 -12.38 2.94
CA HIS A 28 -0.18 -12.80 2.03
C HIS A 28 1.18 -13.01 2.71
N ILE A 29 1.22 -13.03 4.04
CA ILE A 29 2.46 -13.22 4.80
C ILE A 29 2.26 -14.19 5.96
N THR A 30 3.22 -15.08 6.13
CA THR A 30 3.35 -15.94 7.31
C THR A 30 4.77 -15.89 7.81
N ALA A 31 4.96 -15.96 9.14
CA ALA A 31 6.29 -16.00 9.73
C ALA A 31 6.35 -16.96 10.92
N VAL A 32 7.46 -17.68 11.04
CA VAL A 32 7.74 -18.61 12.13
C VAL A 32 9.13 -18.34 12.68
N ARG A 33 9.25 -18.16 13.97
CA ARG A 33 10.53 -17.97 14.68
C ARG A 33 11.10 -19.32 15.04
N HIS A 34 12.26 -19.62 14.51
CA HIS A 34 13.08 -20.78 14.84
C HIS A 34 14.28 -20.38 15.69
N ASP A 35 15.04 -21.37 16.16
CA ASP A 35 16.32 -21.10 16.83
C ASP A 35 17.31 -20.51 15.81
N GLY A 36 17.68 -19.25 16.05
CA GLY A 36 18.65 -18.48 15.25
C GLY A 36 18.12 -17.79 14.00
N TYR A 37 16.87 -17.99 13.55
CA TYR A 37 16.30 -17.28 12.39
C TYR A 37 14.78 -17.17 12.43
N VAL A 38 14.24 -16.28 11.61
CA VAL A 38 12.80 -16.21 11.33
C VAL A 38 12.56 -16.63 9.88
N ASP A 39 11.72 -17.66 9.68
CA ASP A 39 11.25 -18.11 8.37
C ASP A 39 10.03 -17.28 7.97
N VAL A 40 10.13 -16.51 6.90
CA VAL A 40 9.04 -15.69 6.36
C VAL A 40 8.68 -16.19 4.98
N LYS A 41 7.40 -16.51 4.78
CA LYS A 41 6.86 -16.92 3.47
C LYS A 41 5.85 -15.88 3.00
N LEU A 42 6.04 -15.37 1.81
CA LEU A 42 5.08 -14.51 1.11
C LEU A 42 4.28 -15.40 0.14
N SER A 43 2.96 -15.46 0.30
CA SER A 43 2.10 -16.15 -0.66
C SER A 43 1.97 -15.34 -1.95
N ASN A 44 1.85 -16.03 -3.07
CA ASN A 44 1.71 -15.41 -4.38
C ASN A 44 0.26 -14.88 -4.55
N PRO A 45 0.06 -13.54 -4.63
CA PRO A 45 -1.27 -12.96 -4.71
C PRO A 45 -1.96 -13.19 -6.06
N TRP A 46 -1.20 -13.55 -7.10
CA TRP A 46 -1.73 -13.82 -8.45
C TRP A 46 -1.97 -15.30 -8.70
N LYS A 47 -1.31 -16.19 -7.93
CA LYS A 47 -1.42 -17.64 -8.13
C LYS A 47 -1.65 -18.34 -6.79
N SER A 48 -2.91 -18.56 -6.49
CA SER A 48 -3.33 -19.21 -5.24
C SER A 48 -2.58 -20.53 -4.99
N GLY A 49 -2.23 -20.77 -3.72
CA GLY A 49 -1.54 -21.98 -3.27
C GLY A 49 -0.04 -22.04 -3.62
N THR A 50 0.54 -20.97 -4.16
CA THR A 50 1.98 -20.89 -4.42
C THR A 50 2.67 -19.83 -3.56
N ILE A 51 3.96 -19.98 -3.35
CA ILE A 51 4.81 -19.04 -2.64
C ILE A 51 5.37 -18.04 -3.66
N LEU A 52 5.28 -16.74 -3.35
CA LEU A 52 5.95 -15.67 -4.10
C LEU A 52 7.44 -15.67 -3.75
N HIS A 53 7.76 -15.64 -2.45
CA HIS A 53 9.14 -15.63 -1.97
C HIS A 53 9.24 -16.19 -0.54
N ARG A 54 10.39 -16.77 -0.21
CA ARG A 54 10.73 -17.25 1.15
C ARG A 54 12.00 -16.60 1.63
N TYR A 55 12.01 -16.09 2.85
CA TYR A 55 13.16 -15.47 3.50
C TYR A 55 13.54 -16.19 4.76
N ALA A 56 14.85 -16.30 5.01
CA ALA A 56 15.40 -16.62 6.32
C ALA A 56 16.07 -15.36 6.89
N LEU A 57 15.43 -14.76 7.91
CA LEU A 57 15.96 -13.57 8.58
C LEU A 57 16.90 -14.02 9.70
N ILE A 58 18.20 -13.75 9.56
CA ILE A 58 19.24 -14.16 10.50
C ILE A 58 19.87 -12.91 11.11
N ASN A 59 20.00 -12.87 12.45
CA ASN A 59 20.73 -11.77 13.07
C ASN A 59 22.19 -11.78 12.59
N ARG A 60 22.77 -10.62 12.33
CA ARG A 60 24.17 -10.49 11.87
C ARG A 60 25.19 -11.12 12.84
N SER A 61 24.88 -11.16 14.15
CA SER A 61 25.71 -11.83 15.15
C SER A 61 25.76 -13.36 15.00
N ASP A 62 24.75 -13.93 14.29
CA ASP A 62 24.58 -15.37 14.13
C ASP A 62 24.92 -15.83 12.69
N SER A 63 25.50 -14.92 11.91
CA SER A 63 26.01 -15.25 10.56
C SER A 63 27.00 -16.42 10.62
N GLY A 64 26.76 -17.44 9.80
CA GLY A 64 27.56 -18.65 9.74
C GLY A 64 27.32 -19.67 10.85
N LYS A 65 26.43 -19.39 11.82
CA LYS A 65 26.07 -20.31 12.91
C LYS A 65 24.77 -21.08 12.65
N VAL A 66 23.95 -20.58 11.74
CA VAL A 66 22.61 -21.11 11.43
C VAL A 66 22.60 -21.65 10.01
N ILE A 67 21.96 -22.78 9.81
CA ILE A 67 21.72 -23.36 8.48
C ILE A 67 20.26 -23.05 8.11
N PRO A 68 20.03 -22.05 7.23
CA PRO A 68 18.68 -21.71 6.77
C PRO A 68 18.14 -22.77 5.78
N PRO A 69 16.83 -22.80 5.53
CA PRO A 69 16.26 -23.59 4.45
C PRO A 69 16.91 -23.25 3.10
N SER A 70 17.23 -24.29 2.31
CA SER A 70 18.00 -24.12 1.05
C SER A 70 17.23 -23.35 -0.03
N ASP A 71 15.91 -23.25 0.08
CA ASP A 71 15.01 -22.53 -0.83
C ASP A 71 14.70 -21.10 -0.33
N ALA A 72 15.28 -20.67 0.79
CA ALA A 72 15.07 -19.34 1.33
C ALA A 72 16.20 -18.37 0.96
N THR A 73 15.81 -17.13 0.62
CA THR A 73 16.76 -16.02 0.52
C THR A 73 17.19 -15.57 1.92
N VAL A 74 18.49 -15.61 2.20
CA VAL A 74 19.03 -15.18 3.50
C VAL A 74 19.09 -13.66 3.56
N ILE A 75 18.51 -13.09 4.62
CA ILE A 75 18.60 -11.67 4.95
C ILE A 75 19.29 -11.51 6.30
N TYR A 76 20.43 -10.83 6.33
CA TYR A 76 21.09 -10.50 7.58
C TYR A 76 20.52 -9.23 8.19
N THR A 77 19.88 -9.37 9.36
CA THR A 77 19.22 -8.28 10.08
C THR A 77 20.06 -7.73 11.25
N PRO A 78 19.95 -6.44 11.60
CA PRO A 78 19.17 -5.43 10.86
C PRO A 78 19.84 -5.02 9.55
N ILE A 79 19.04 -4.71 8.54
CA ILE A 79 19.48 -4.07 7.29
C ILE A 79 19.98 -2.67 7.64
N ARG A 80 21.16 -2.31 7.15
CA ARG A 80 21.81 -1.01 7.41
C ARG A 80 21.94 -0.16 6.15
N ARG A 81 21.84 -0.79 4.99
CA ARG A 81 22.02 -0.17 3.68
C ARG A 81 20.93 -0.68 2.75
N ALA A 82 19.84 0.07 2.68
CA ALA A 82 18.68 -0.26 1.87
C ALA A 82 18.62 0.63 0.63
N ILE A 83 18.21 0.04 -0.50
CA ILE A 83 17.64 0.78 -1.62
C ILE A 83 16.13 0.58 -1.55
N VAL A 84 15.38 1.68 -1.61
CA VAL A 84 13.92 1.66 -1.49
C VAL A 84 13.33 2.33 -2.72
N THR A 85 12.59 1.57 -3.52
CA THR A 85 12.10 2.06 -4.81
C THR A 85 10.77 2.78 -4.72
N THR A 86 10.08 2.72 -3.59
CA THR A 86 8.74 3.29 -3.42
C THR A 86 8.66 4.26 -2.25
N SER A 87 7.93 5.35 -2.41
CA SER A 87 7.77 6.40 -1.39
C SER A 87 7.08 5.93 -0.10
N PRO A 88 6.05 5.05 -0.11
CA PRO A 88 5.44 4.57 1.13
C PRO A 88 6.42 3.77 2.01
N HIS A 89 7.30 2.96 1.43
CA HIS A 89 8.30 2.24 2.21
C HIS A 89 9.40 3.17 2.74
N CYS A 90 9.77 4.21 1.99
CA CYS A 90 10.64 5.26 2.53
C CYS A 90 10.00 5.89 3.78
N ARG A 91 8.73 6.27 3.69
CA ARG A 91 7.99 6.86 4.80
C ARG A 91 7.93 5.92 5.99
N LEU A 92 7.59 4.65 5.76
CA LEU A 92 7.53 3.64 6.82
C LEU A 92 8.86 3.50 7.57
N LEU A 93 9.99 3.41 6.85
CA LEU A 93 11.30 3.29 7.49
C LEU A 93 11.62 4.50 8.38
N PHE A 94 11.22 5.70 7.98
CA PHE A 94 11.35 6.88 8.85
C PHE A 94 10.42 6.81 10.07
N ASP A 95 9.16 6.43 9.88
CA ASP A 95 8.18 6.29 10.98
C ASP A 95 8.62 5.23 12.01
N LEU A 96 9.33 4.20 11.56
CA LEU A 96 9.95 3.18 12.42
C LEU A 96 11.30 3.61 13.01
N GLY A 97 11.78 4.81 12.72
CA GLY A 97 13.07 5.31 13.21
C GLY A 97 14.27 4.64 12.58
N ALA A 98 14.14 4.12 11.36
CA ALA A 98 15.19 3.45 10.59
C ALA A 98 15.55 4.17 9.27
N GLY A 99 15.17 5.44 9.11
CA GLY A 99 15.45 6.23 7.91
C GLY A 99 16.93 6.29 7.55
N GLU A 100 17.85 6.17 8.53
CA GLU A 100 19.29 6.12 8.28
C GLU A 100 19.75 4.90 7.47
N ALA A 101 18.96 3.82 7.44
CA ALA A 101 19.25 2.65 6.61
C ALA A 101 19.08 2.95 5.11
N ILE A 102 18.26 3.93 4.74
CA ILE A 102 18.03 4.29 3.33
C ILE A 102 19.29 4.94 2.75
N LYS A 103 19.89 4.31 1.75
CA LYS A 103 21.08 4.80 1.03
C LYS A 103 20.78 5.16 -0.41
N GLY A 104 19.74 4.58 -1.01
CA GLY A 104 19.28 4.89 -2.35
C GLY A 104 17.78 4.86 -2.46
N VAL A 105 17.24 5.70 -3.34
CA VAL A 105 15.82 5.74 -3.69
C VAL A 105 15.65 5.82 -5.20
N CYS A 106 14.50 5.36 -5.70
CA CYS A 106 14.08 5.60 -7.06
C CYS A 106 12.99 6.67 -7.12
N ASP A 107 12.72 7.16 -8.33
CA ASP A 107 11.62 8.10 -8.60
C ASP A 107 11.60 9.32 -7.67
N LEU A 108 12.78 9.87 -7.37
CA LEU A 108 12.96 10.97 -6.41
C LEU A 108 12.06 12.19 -6.71
N ALA A 109 11.68 12.40 -7.97
CA ALA A 109 10.79 13.49 -8.38
C ALA A 109 9.34 13.36 -7.84
N TYR A 110 8.94 12.13 -7.43
CA TYR A 110 7.61 11.86 -6.86
C TYR A 110 7.62 11.73 -5.34
N ILE A 111 8.79 11.85 -4.70
CA ILE A 111 8.91 11.83 -3.25
C ILE A 111 8.64 13.23 -2.72
N THR A 112 7.71 13.37 -1.77
CA THR A 112 7.38 14.64 -1.11
C THR A 112 7.99 14.74 0.29
N GLN A 113 8.48 13.62 0.84
CA GLN A 113 9.04 13.53 2.18
C GLN A 113 10.34 14.35 2.31
N GLN A 114 10.29 15.39 3.13
CA GLN A 114 11.37 16.38 3.26
C GLN A 114 12.69 15.77 3.75
N ASP A 115 12.65 14.78 4.66
CA ASP A 115 13.86 14.11 5.14
C ASP A 115 14.62 13.41 4.01
N VAL A 116 13.91 12.73 3.11
CA VAL A 116 14.51 12.08 1.93
C VAL A 116 15.09 13.12 0.99
N LEU A 117 14.33 14.18 0.68
CA LEU A 117 14.76 15.25 -0.23
C LEU A 117 16.00 15.97 0.28
N GLN A 118 16.04 16.32 1.56
CA GLN A 118 17.19 17.00 2.18
C GLN A 118 18.43 16.09 2.18
N ARG A 119 18.27 14.80 2.44
CA ARG A 119 19.35 13.83 2.45
C ARG A 119 19.86 13.55 1.04
N ALA A 120 18.97 13.50 0.05
CA ALA A 120 19.34 13.41 -1.36
C ALA A 120 20.13 14.66 -1.81
N ALA A 121 19.68 15.85 -1.44
CA ALA A 121 20.39 17.10 -1.74
C ALA A 121 21.78 17.17 -1.08
N LYS A 122 21.96 16.57 0.11
CA LYS A 122 23.25 16.44 0.80
C LYS A 122 24.12 15.28 0.26
N GLY A 123 23.63 14.49 -0.68
CA GLY A 123 24.35 13.31 -1.22
C GLY A 123 24.43 12.12 -0.28
N THR A 124 23.66 12.09 0.83
CA THR A 124 23.60 10.96 1.78
C THR A 124 22.56 9.91 1.39
N ILE A 125 21.66 10.25 0.47
CA ILE A 125 20.79 9.32 -0.27
C ILE A 125 21.06 9.51 -1.75
N THR A 126 21.29 8.43 -2.47
CA THR A 126 21.54 8.45 -3.92
C THR A 126 20.22 8.28 -4.69
N ASN A 127 20.00 9.11 -5.70
CA ASN A 127 18.93 8.87 -6.67
C ASN A 127 19.36 7.74 -7.62
N CYS A 128 18.72 6.59 -7.53
CA CYS A 128 18.99 5.40 -8.36
C CYS A 128 18.19 5.38 -9.67
N GLY A 129 17.53 6.47 -10.03
CA GLY A 129 16.80 6.60 -11.30
C GLY A 129 15.31 6.20 -11.18
N ASN A 130 14.79 5.62 -12.26
CA ASN A 130 13.40 5.18 -12.34
C ASN A 130 13.23 3.79 -11.71
N SER A 131 12.15 3.55 -10.96
CA SER A 131 11.89 2.26 -10.27
C SER A 131 11.69 1.08 -11.23
N MET A 132 11.17 1.33 -12.44
CA MET A 132 10.99 0.29 -13.46
C MET A 132 12.27 -0.04 -14.21
N SER A 133 13.27 0.83 -14.18
CA SER A 133 14.58 0.65 -14.82
C SER A 133 15.65 1.41 -14.02
N PRO A 134 16.03 0.92 -12.84
CA PRO A 134 17.01 1.59 -11.99
C PRO A 134 18.41 1.59 -12.60
N THR A 135 19.22 2.56 -12.21
CA THR A 135 20.62 2.68 -12.64
C THR A 135 21.48 1.66 -11.88
N ILE A 136 21.82 0.56 -12.52
CA ILE A 136 22.51 -0.59 -11.92
C ILE A 136 23.85 -0.19 -11.30
N GLU A 137 24.64 0.64 -12.00
CA GLU A 137 25.96 1.09 -11.54
C GLU A 137 25.88 1.85 -10.21
N ARG A 138 24.83 2.68 -10.04
CA ARG A 138 24.59 3.40 -8.78
C ARG A 138 24.23 2.44 -7.65
N ILE A 139 23.42 1.42 -7.94
CA ILE A 139 23.04 0.39 -6.97
C ILE A 139 24.29 -0.38 -6.51
N ILE A 140 25.11 -0.87 -7.46
CA ILE A 140 26.34 -1.62 -7.16
C ILE A 140 27.28 -0.76 -6.30
N ALA A 141 27.47 0.51 -6.67
CA ALA A 141 28.33 1.43 -5.92
C ALA A 141 27.90 1.65 -4.48
N LEU A 142 26.58 1.55 -4.19
CA LEU A 142 26.03 1.65 -2.86
C LEU A 142 26.26 0.39 -2.01
N ALA A 143 26.56 -0.76 -2.62
CA ALA A 143 26.70 -2.06 -1.95
C ALA A 143 25.58 -2.29 -0.91
N PRO A 144 24.30 -2.35 -1.32
CA PRO A 144 23.18 -2.47 -0.39
C PRO A 144 23.12 -3.85 0.26
N ASP A 145 22.58 -3.91 1.49
CA ASP A 145 22.26 -5.16 2.16
C ASP A 145 21.00 -5.81 1.58
N ALA A 146 20.06 -4.98 1.11
CA ALA A 146 18.83 -5.40 0.44
C ALA A 146 18.20 -4.27 -0.39
N MET A 147 17.35 -4.67 -1.33
CA MET A 147 16.53 -3.76 -2.15
C MET A 147 15.05 -4.02 -1.90
N PHE A 148 14.27 -2.98 -1.62
CA PHE A 148 12.81 -3.04 -1.46
C PHE A 148 12.16 -2.71 -2.80
N LEU A 149 11.55 -3.71 -3.44
CA LEU A 149 10.97 -3.63 -4.77
C LEU A 149 9.53 -4.14 -4.75
N SER A 150 8.65 -3.51 -5.51
CA SER A 150 7.29 -4.02 -5.71
C SER A 150 7.28 -5.07 -6.81
N PRO A 151 6.79 -6.30 -6.55
CA PRO A 151 6.61 -7.31 -7.59
C PRO A 151 5.41 -6.97 -8.48
N PHE A 152 5.40 -7.50 -9.72
CA PHE A 152 4.25 -7.42 -10.63
C PHE A 152 3.97 -8.78 -11.21
N GLU A 153 2.70 -9.03 -11.58
CA GLU A 153 2.30 -10.30 -12.16
C GLU A 153 3.12 -10.62 -13.42
N GLY A 154 3.72 -11.82 -13.42
CA GLY A 154 4.50 -12.31 -14.56
C GLY A 154 5.81 -11.56 -14.84
N SER A 155 6.22 -10.65 -13.98
CA SER A 155 7.51 -9.96 -14.11
C SER A 155 8.56 -10.59 -13.20
N SER A 156 9.82 -10.55 -13.66
CA SER A 156 11.03 -10.72 -12.84
C SER A 156 11.67 -9.37 -12.62
N HIS A 157 12.55 -9.28 -11.61
CA HIS A 157 13.33 -8.06 -11.39
C HIS A 157 14.54 -7.96 -12.36
N ALA A 158 14.55 -8.85 -13.37
CA ALA A 158 15.49 -8.83 -14.50
C ALA A 158 16.96 -8.67 -14.06
N GLN A 159 17.62 -7.58 -14.49
CA GLN A 159 19.04 -7.35 -14.21
C GLN A 159 19.35 -7.16 -12.72
N LEU A 160 18.36 -6.75 -11.90
CA LEU A 160 18.56 -6.56 -10.45
C LEU A 160 18.82 -7.88 -9.72
N GLU A 161 18.28 -9.00 -10.19
CA GLU A 161 18.54 -10.33 -9.63
C GLU A 161 20.01 -10.74 -9.80
N ASN A 162 20.66 -10.26 -10.88
CA ASN A 162 22.06 -10.58 -11.18
C ASN A 162 23.08 -9.79 -10.35
N ILE A 163 22.64 -8.79 -9.58
CA ILE A 163 23.52 -8.01 -8.70
C ILE A 163 23.96 -8.83 -7.47
N GLY A 164 23.21 -9.89 -7.14
CA GLY A 164 23.46 -10.73 -5.95
C GLY A 164 23.06 -10.08 -4.62
N THR A 165 22.40 -8.91 -4.67
CA THR A 165 21.79 -8.28 -3.49
C THR A 165 20.39 -8.82 -3.28
N PRO A 166 20.03 -9.27 -2.07
CA PRO A 166 18.68 -9.73 -1.77
C PRO A 166 17.60 -8.71 -2.12
N ILE A 167 16.51 -9.18 -2.71
CA ILE A 167 15.31 -8.38 -3.02
C ILE A 167 14.24 -8.70 -1.98
N ILE A 168 13.66 -7.66 -1.39
CA ILE A 168 12.48 -7.73 -0.52
C ILE A 168 11.26 -7.42 -1.38
N GLU A 169 10.42 -8.42 -1.59
CA GLU A 169 9.18 -8.33 -2.36
C GLU A 169 8.12 -7.54 -1.57
N CYS A 170 7.91 -6.31 -1.94
CA CYS A 170 6.94 -5.41 -1.30
C CYS A 170 5.54 -5.66 -1.89
N ALA A 171 4.94 -6.80 -1.58
CA ALA A 171 3.62 -7.21 -2.08
C ALA A 171 2.44 -6.73 -1.22
N ASP A 172 2.69 -5.87 -0.22
CA ASP A 172 1.68 -5.30 0.67
C ASP A 172 0.51 -4.62 -0.05
N TYR A 173 0.77 -4.06 -1.23
CA TYR A 173 -0.27 -3.40 -2.03
C TYR A 173 -1.33 -4.35 -2.58
N MET A 174 -1.07 -5.66 -2.56
CA MET A 174 -1.99 -6.71 -2.97
C MET A 174 -2.96 -7.13 -1.85
N GLU A 175 -2.73 -6.68 -0.62
CA GLU A 175 -3.68 -6.92 0.47
C GLU A 175 -5.02 -6.25 0.18
N THR A 176 -6.09 -7.00 0.43
CA THR A 176 -7.45 -6.55 0.14
C THR A 176 -8.05 -5.69 1.23
N SER A 177 -7.43 -5.61 2.40
CA SER A 177 -7.86 -4.76 3.51
C SER A 177 -6.81 -3.71 3.84
N ALA A 178 -7.26 -2.53 4.27
CA ALA A 178 -6.38 -1.43 4.64
C ALA A 178 -5.51 -1.78 5.87
N LEU A 179 -6.07 -2.48 6.86
CA LEU A 179 -5.32 -2.96 8.02
C LEU A 179 -4.37 -4.11 7.65
N GLY A 180 -4.76 -5.01 6.73
CA GLY A 180 -3.86 -6.06 6.22
C GLY A 180 -2.61 -5.47 5.58
N ARG A 181 -2.79 -4.46 4.71
CA ARG A 181 -1.68 -3.73 4.12
C ARG A 181 -0.80 -3.04 5.16
N ALA A 182 -1.41 -2.36 6.12
CA ALA A 182 -0.65 -1.68 7.18
C ALA A 182 0.12 -2.66 8.07
N GLU A 183 -0.41 -3.86 8.33
CA GLU A 183 0.21 -4.85 9.19
C GLU A 183 1.54 -5.39 8.64
N TRP A 184 1.79 -5.27 7.34
CA TRP A 184 3.09 -5.60 6.74
C TRP A 184 4.24 -4.80 7.35
N MET A 185 3.96 -3.67 8.02
CA MET A 185 4.99 -2.94 8.77
C MET A 185 5.73 -3.82 9.79
N ARG A 186 5.08 -4.84 10.33
CA ARG A 186 5.71 -5.81 11.25
C ARG A 186 6.79 -6.63 10.55
N PHE A 187 6.55 -7.06 9.31
CA PHE A 187 7.57 -7.73 8.50
C PHE A 187 8.73 -6.80 8.20
N TYR A 188 8.45 -5.59 7.73
CA TYR A 188 9.52 -4.63 7.44
C TYR A 188 10.32 -4.27 8.68
N ALA A 189 9.67 -4.23 9.85
CA ALA A 189 10.34 -3.98 11.13
C ALA A 189 11.32 -5.10 11.53
N MET A 190 10.99 -6.38 11.26
CA MET A 190 11.92 -7.50 11.47
C MET A 190 13.19 -7.33 10.62
N LEU A 191 13.07 -6.80 9.40
CA LEU A 191 14.21 -6.56 8.53
C LEU A 191 15.18 -5.49 9.07
N ILE A 192 14.67 -4.52 9.83
CA ILE A 192 15.42 -3.35 10.30
C ILE A 192 15.61 -3.31 11.83
N GLY A 193 15.18 -4.37 12.54
CA GLY A 193 15.31 -4.48 14.01
C GLY A 193 14.48 -3.46 14.78
N LYS A 194 13.22 -3.25 14.37
CA LYS A 194 12.29 -2.25 14.95
C LYS A 194 10.92 -2.84 15.31
N GLU A 195 10.86 -4.11 15.65
CA GLU A 195 9.64 -4.87 15.90
C GLU A 195 8.75 -4.20 16.96
N ASN A 196 9.32 -3.83 18.11
CA ASN A 196 8.56 -3.19 19.19
C ASN A 196 7.96 -1.84 18.76
N THR A 197 8.67 -1.09 17.91
CA THR A 197 8.16 0.18 17.37
C THR A 197 6.98 -0.06 16.43
N ALA A 198 7.10 -1.06 15.55
CA ALA A 198 6.02 -1.43 14.63
C ALA A 198 4.80 -1.96 15.35
N ASP A 199 4.98 -2.80 16.38
CA ASP A 199 3.88 -3.33 17.18
C ASP A 199 3.09 -2.21 17.89
N SER A 200 3.80 -1.25 18.49
CA SER A 200 3.17 -0.08 19.12
C SER A 200 2.44 0.81 18.13
N LEU A 201 3.08 1.05 16.97
CA LEU A 201 2.50 1.87 15.91
C LEU A 201 1.27 1.19 15.30
N PHE A 202 1.37 -0.09 14.96
CA PHE A 202 0.25 -0.84 14.38
C PHE A 202 -0.92 -0.94 15.36
N THR A 203 -0.67 -1.21 16.64
CA THR A 203 -1.73 -1.24 17.68
C THR A 203 -2.48 0.08 17.76
N THR A 204 -1.77 1.20 17.66
CA THR A 204 -2.38 2.54 17.62
C THR A 204 -3.24 2.74 16.37
N ILE A 205 -2.72 2.34 15.21
CA ILE A 205 -3.44 2.43 13.92
C ILE A 205 -4.70 1.56 13.95
N GLU A 206 -4.57 0.32 14.39
CA GLU A 206 -5.69 -0.62 14.51
C GLU A 206 -6.78 -0.07 15.42
N HIS A 207 -6.40 0.44 16.59
CA HIS A 207 -7.34 1.04 17.54
C HIS A 207 -8.08 2.24 16.92
N ASN A 208 -7.34 3.17 16.33
CA ASN A 208 -7.92 4.36 15.69
C ASN A 208 -8.88 3.97 14.57
N TYR A 209 -8.42 3.08 13.67
CA TYR A 209 -9.21 2.61 12.54
C TYR A 209 -10.54 1.98 13.00
N ASN A 210 -10.47 1.02 13.90
CA ASN A 210 -11.65 0.31 14.40
C ASN A 210 -12.60 1.23 15.18
N THR A 211 -12.07 2.19 15.94
CA THR A 211 -12.89 3.20 16.64
C THR A 211 -13.70 4.03 15.67
N ILE A 212 -13.09 4.45 14.55
CA ILE A 212 -13.78 5.24 13.52
C ILE A 212 -14.83 4.39 12.81
N VAL A 213 -14.52 3.14 12.47
CA VAL A 213 -15.47 2.21 11.83
C VAL A 213 -16.71 2.02 12.73
N GLU A 214 -16.51 1.76 14.03
CA GLU A 214 -17.61 1.58 14.97
C GLU A 214 -18.44 2.86 15.17
N HIS A 215 -17.82 4.03 15.09
CA HIS A 215 -18.52 5.29 15.07
C HIS A 215 -19.38 5.44 13.81
N ASN A 216 -18.82 5.13 12.65
CA ASN A 216 -19.47 5.29 11.35
C ASN A 216 -20.65 4.33 11.15
N LYS A 217 -20.61 3.14 11.71
CA LYS A 217 -21.76 2.18 11.71
C LYS A 217 -23.02 2.76 12.34
N LYS A 218 -22.92 3.76 13.20
CA LYS A 218 -24.06 4.41 13.87
C LYS A 218 -24.69 5.55 13.06
N GLN A 219 -24.07 5.93 11.95
CA GLN A 219 -24.58 6.99 11.07
C GLN A 219 -25.82 6.48 10.33
N LYS A 220 -26.81 7.36 10.20
CA LYS A 220 -28.07 7.02 9.50
C LYS A 220 -28.03 7.33 8.01
N ASN A 221 -27.18 8.27 7.62
CA ASN A 221 -27.03 8.70 6.23
C ASN A 221 -25.74 8.13 5.68
N HIS A 222 -25.81 7.56 4.50
CA HIS A 222 -24.65 7.01 3.79
C HIS A 222 -24.52 7.77 2.47
N PRO A 223 -23.63 8.78 2.38
CA PRO A 223 -23.51 9.57 1.16
C PRO A 223 -23.01 8.70 0.00
N LYS A 224 -23.61 8.90 -1.18
CA LYS A 224 -23.15 8.25 -2.41
C LYS A 224 -21.86 8.87 -2.88
N VAL A 225 -20.85 8.02 -3.06
CA VAL A 225 -19.48 8.45 -3.35
C VAL A 225 -19.06 8.05 -4.75
N LEU A 226 -18.67 9.05 -5.54
CA LEU A 226 -17.99 8.91 -6.83
C LEU A 226 -16.48 9.11 -6.63
N THR A 227 -15.68 8.29 -7.30
CA THR A 227 -14.22 8.43 -7.29
C THR A 227 -13.68 8.67 -8.69
N GLU A 228 -12.46 9.23 -8.74
CA GLU A 228 -11.68 9.47 -9.95
C GLU A 228 -12.38 10.38 -10.97
N ARG A 229 -11.76 10.57 -12.12
CA ARG A 229 -12.25 11.42 -13.21
C ARG A 229 -11.85 10.87 -14.58
N VAL A 230 -12.39 11.43 -15.63
CA VAL A 230 -12.02 11.06 -17.00
C VAL A 230 -10.55 11.35 -17.26
N THR A 231 -9.84 10.37 -17.79
CA THR A 231 -8.45 10.50 -18.22
C THR A 231 -8.32 9.88 -19.60
N SER A 232 -7.94 10.69 -20.60
CA SER A 232 -7.83 10.25 -21.99
C SER A 232 -9.09 9.53 -22.53
N GLY A 233 -10.26 10.03 -22.15
CA GLY A 233 -11.55 9.48 -22.61
C GLY A 233 -12.06 8.26 -21.82
N VAL A 234 -11.33 7.77 -20.85
CA VAL A 234 -11.70 6.63 -19.98
C VAL A 234 -11.84 7.09 -18.55
N TRP A 235 -12.79 6.54 -17.81
CA TRP A 235 -12.93 6.74 -16.38
C TRP A 235 -12.48 5.48 -15.63
N TYR A 236 -11.34 5.59 -14.96
CA TYR A 236 -10.74 4.49 -14.20
C TYR A 236 -11.27 4.48 -12.77
N CYS A 237 -12.30 3.69 -12.50
CA CYS A 237 -12.88 3.58 -11.16
C CYS A 237 -12.32 2.37 -10.41
N PRO A 238 -12.07 2.45 -9.09
CA PRO A 238 -11.81 1.27 -8.27
C PRO A 238 -12.96 0.26 -8.37
N GLY A 239 -12.65 -1.03 -8.49
CA GLY A 239 -13.66 -2.07 -8.41
C GLY A 239 -14.28 -2.17 -7.01
N GLY A 240 -15.47 -2.79 -6.89
CA GLY A 240 -16.21 -2.86 -5.63
C GLY A 240 -15.52 -3.70 -4.54
N ASN A 241 -14.64 -4.64 -4.91
CA ASN A 241 -13.79 -5.38 -3.96
C ASN A 241 -12.42 -4.77 -3.72
N SER A 242 -12.15 -3.58 -4.26
CA SER A 242 -10.87 -2.88 -4.03
C SER A 242 -10.73 -2.39 -2.59
N SER A 243 -9.49 -2.15 -2.17
CA SER A 243 -9.20 -1.56 -0.85
C SER A 243 -9.83 -0.17 -0.68
N MET A 244 -9.92 0.63 -1.76
CA MET A 244 -10.58 1.94 -1.73
C MET A 244 -12.09 1.82 -1.53
N ALA A 245 -12.77 0.89 -2.24
CA ALA A 245 -14.21 0.67 -2.05
C ALA A 245 -14.52 0.22 -0.62
N LYS A 246 -13.69 -0.68 -0.05
CA LYS A 246 -13.82 -1.11 1.35
C LYS A 246 -13.60 0.05 2.32
N LEU A 247 -12.62 0.90 2.06
CA LEU A 247 -12.32 2.07 2.90
C LEU A 247 -13.47 3.10 2.87
N ILE A 248 -14.08 3.35 1.70
CA ILE A 248 -15.27 4.19 1.56
C ILE A 248 -16.44 3.62 2.39
N LYS A 249 -16.64 2.29 2.33
CA LYS A 249 -17.64 1.60 3.14
C LYS A 249 -17.35 1.74 4.64
N ASP A 250 -16.11 1.54 5.06
CA ASP A 250 -15.69 1.68 6.46
C ASP A 250 -15.82 3.13 6.97
N ALA A 251 -15.68 4.10 6.08
CA ALA A 251 -16.00 5.50 6.34
C ALA A 251 -17.51 5.79 6.38
N GLY A 252 -18.37 4.80 6.07
CA GLY A 252 -19.81 4.93 6.06
C GLY A 252 -20.40 5.49 4.76
N GLY A 253 -19.61 5.56 3.68
CA GLY A 253 -20.08 5.97 2.35
C GLY A 253 -20.68 4.81 1.55
N ASP A 254 -21.52 5.14 0.58
CA ASP A 254 -22.11 4.24 -0.40
C ASP A 254 -21.40 4.44 -1.75
N TYR A 255 -20.44 3.55 -2.04
CA TYR A 255 -19.67 3.64 -3.27
C TYR A 255 -20.51 3.23 -4.48
N ILE A 256 -20.54 4.05 -5.54
CA ILE A 256 -21.44 3.84 -6.70
C ILE A 256 -21.18 2.54 -7.48
N PHE A 257 -20.03 1.89 -7.28
CA PHE A 257 -19.69 0.58 -7.83
C PHE A 257 -19.47 -0.49 -6.75
N ALA A 258 -20.10 -0.34 -5.58
CA ALA A 258 -19.95 -1.30 -4.46
C ALA A 258 -20.37 -2.73 -4.81
N ASP A 259 -21.28 -2.89 -5.77
CA ASP A 259 -21.76 -4.21 -6.24
C ASP A 259 -20.79 -4.89 -7.24
N ASP A 260 -19.76 -4.21 -7.71
CA ASP A 260 -18.76 -4.78 -8.60
C ASP A 260 -17.84 -5.74 -7.85
N THR A 261 -17.46 -6.85 -8.48
CA THR A 261 -16.68 -7.93 -7.84
C THR A 261 -15.18 -7.85 -8.09
N HIS A 262 -14.71 -6.92 -8.92
CA HIS A 262 -13.28 -6.77 -9.20
C HIS A 262 -12.56 -6.06 -8.06
N SER A 263 -11.33 -6.46 -7.79
CA SER A 263 -10.43 -5.78 -6.85
C SER A 263 -9.57 -4.70 -7.52
N GLY A 264 -9.38 -4.79 -8.84
CA GLY A 264 -8.60 -3.85 -9.63
C GLY A 264 -9.41 -2.65 -10.12
N SER A 265 -8.83 -1.91 -11.07
CA SER A 265 -9.44 -0.75 -11.70
C SER A 265 -10.40 -1.16 -12.84
N LEU A 266 -11.56 -0.56 -12.86
CA LEU A 266 -12.57 -0.68 -13.93
C LEU A 266 -12.31 0.38 -15.00
N ASN A 267 -12.22 -0.04 -16.25
CA ASN A 267 -12.06 0.86 -17.40
C ASN A 267 -13.45 1.15 -18.01
N LEU A 268 -14.06 2.26 -17.66
CA LEU A 268 -15.45 2.57 -17.98
C LEU A 268 -15.56 3.75 -18.95
N SER A 269 -16.64 3.77 -19.76
CA SER A 269 -16.96 4.97 -20.51
C SER A 269 -17.50 6.06 -19.58
N PRO A 270 -17.23 7.34 -19.88
CA PRO A 270 -17.74 8.45 -19.07
C PRO A 270 -19.26 8.43 -18.92
N GLU A 271 -20.00 8.03 -19.97
CA GLU A 271 -21.46 7.97 -19.98
C GLU A 271 -21.99 6.94 -19.00
N MET A 272 -21.34 5.76 -18.92
CA MET A 272 -21.69 4.71 -17.96
C MET A 272 -21.50 5.21 -16.54
N VAL A 273 -20.37 5.84 -16.24
CA VAL A 273 -20.10 6.39 -14.90
C VAL A 273 -21.10 7.48 -14.54
N ILE A 274 -21.34 8.45 -15.43
CA ILE A 274 -22.32 9.52 -15.23
C ILE A 274 -23.71 8.96 -14.94
N SER A 275 -24.16 7.94 -15.64
CA SER A 275 -25.49 7.36 -15.42
C SER A 275 -25.65 6.80 -13.99
N LYS A 276 -24.60 6.22 -13.41
CA LYS A 276 -24.59 5.75 -12.01
C LYS A 276 -24.35 6.89 -11.01
N ALA A 277 -23.55 7.88 -11.38
CA ALA A 277 -23.09 8.96 -10.51
C ALA A 277 -24.03 10.17 -10.45
N ILE A 278 -25.14 10.19 -11.21
CA ILE A 278 -26.04 11.36 -11.30
C ILE A 278 -26.48 11.87 -9.93
N ASN A 279 -26.69 10.96 -8.96
CA ASN A 279 -27.11 11.25 -7.60
C ASN A 279 -25.95 11.10 -6.59
N ALA A 280 -24.68 11.09 -7.04
CA ALA A 280 -23.53 11.06 -6.12
C ALA A 280 -23.51 12.35 -5.29
N ASP A 281 -23.42 12.20 -3.97
CA ASP A 281 -23.40 13.31 -3.00
C ASP A 281 -22.01 13.91 -2.88
N ILE A 282 -20.99 13.08 -3.05
CA ILE A 282 -19.58 13.42 -2.90
C ILE A 282 -18.81 12.86 -4.08
N TRP A 283 -17.90 13.66 -4.61
CA TRP A 283 -16.98 13.27 -5.67
C TRP A 283 -15.55 13.56 -5.23
N LEU A 284 -14.70 12.54 -5.21
CA LEU A 284 -13.30 12.65 -4.81
C LEU A 284 -12.38 12.00 -5.86
N PHE A 285 -11.23 12.64 -6.13
CA PHE A 285 -10.26 12.13 -7.09
C PHE A 285 -8.85 12.60 -6.79
N ILE A 286 -7.88 11.92 -7.39
CA ILE A 286 -6.46 12.26 -7.33
C ILE A 286 -6.04 12.82 -8.68
N TYR A 287 -5.18 13.83 -8.66
CA TYR A 287 -4.57 14.40 -9.85
C TYR A 287 -3.12 14.80 -9.59
N TYR A 288 -2.39 15.10 -10.65
CA TYR A 288 -1.05 15.64 -10.59
C TYR A 288 -1.01 16.96 -11.34
N GLY A 289 -0.75 18.05 -10.64
CA GLY A 289 -0.73 19.38 -11.25
C GLY A 289 0.03 20.40 -10.43
N ASP A 290 0.37 21.53 -11.06
CA ASP A 290 1.10 22.62 -10.42
C ASP A 290 0.18 23.55 -9.64
N ARG A 291 -1.13 23.48 -9.89
CA ARG A 291 -2.15 24.35 -9.29
C ARG A 291 -3.40 23.56 -8.94
N PRO A 292 -4.16 23.98 -7.91
CA PRO A 292 -5.50 23.43 -7.65
C PRO A 292 -6.41 23.53 -8.88
N LEU A 293 -7.29 22.56 -9.05
CA LEU A 293 -8.29 22.60 -10.10
C LEU A 293 -9.47 23.50 -9.71
N THR A 294 -10.17 24.02 -10.73
CA THR A 294 -11.42 24.76 -10.58
C THR A 294 -12.57 23.99 -11.21
N ARG A 295 -13.80 24.27 -10.81
CA ARG A 295 -14.99 23.67 -11.45
C ARG A 295 -15.08 24.02 -12.94
N ASN A 296 -14.63 25.21 -13.34
CA ASN A 296 -14.58 25.61 -14.75
C ASN A 296 -13.61 24.75 -15.56
N GLN A 297 -12.43 24.41 -15.00
CA GLN A 297 -11.48 23.53 -15.67
C GLN A 297 -12.03 22.11 -15.81
N LEU A 298 -12.65 21.55 -14.77
CA LEU A 298 -13.33 20.24 -14.85
C LEU A 298 -14.43 20.26 -15.92
N ASN A 299 -15.25 21.31 -15.97
CA ASN A 299 -16.29 21.44 -16.98
C ASN A 299 -15.73 21.53 -18.42
N THR A 300 -14.58 22.18 -18.60
CA THR A 300 -13.90 22.24 -19.89
C THR A 300 -13.32 20.88 -20.29
N GLU A 301 -12.83 20.13 -19.31
CA GLU A 301 -12.29 18.78 -19.51
C GLU A 301 -13.38 17.81 -20.00
N TYR A 302 -14.55 17.81 -19.33
CA TYR A 302 -15.71 17.01 -19.73
C TYR A 302 -17.02 17.64 -19.25
N SER A 303 -17.83 18.10 -20.21
CA SER A 303 -19.06 18.84 -19.91
C SER A 303 -20.14 18.01 -19.19
N GLY A 304 -20.09 16.68 -19.30
CA GLY A 304 -20.99 15.75 -18.63
C GLY A 304 -20.94 15.84 -17.10
N TYR A 305 -19.86 16.32 -16.51
CA TYR A 305 -19.72 16.49 -15.06
C TYR A 305 -20.82 17.36 -14.43
N LYS A 306 -21.34 18.34 -15.19
CA LYS A 306 -22.44 19.22 -14.73
C LYS A 306 -23.73 18.47 -14.36
N THR A 307 -23.91 17.25 -14.83
CA THR A 307 -25.12 16.46 -14.53
C THR A 307 -25.06 15.83 -13.16
N ILE A 308 -23.86 15.64 -12.59
CA ILE A 308 -23.62 14.99 -11.29
C ILE A 308 -24.05 15.92 -10.14
N LYS A 309 -24.78 15.37 -9.16
CA LYS A 309 -25.24 16.12 -7.98
C LYS A 309 -24.07 16.75 -7.23
N ALA A 310 -23.00 16.00 -6.95
CA ALA A 310 -21.80 16.50 -6.26
C ALA A 310 -21.16 17.70 -6.99
N PHE A 311 -21.20 17.72 -8.33
CA PHE A 311 -20.71 18.87 -9.10
C PHE A 311 -21.59 20.11 -8.90
N LYS A 312 -22.91 19.96 -8.93
CA LYS A 312 -23.87 21.05 -8.73
C LYS A 312 -23.79 21.63 -7.32
N ASP A 313 -23.65 20.77 -6.33
CA ASP A 313 -23.60 21.14 -4.90
C ASP A 313 -22.20 21.64 -4.46
N GLY A 314 -21.18 21.52 -5.35
CA GLY A 314 -19.79 21.86 -5.05
C GLY A 314 -19.13 20.91 -4.05
N ASN A 315 -19.62 19.68 -3.91
CA ASN A 315 -19.04 18.64 -3.04
C ASN A 315 -17.99 17.82 -3.79
N ILE A 316 -17.02 18.51 -4.34
CA ILE A 316 -15.93 17.92 -5.12
C ILE A 316 -14.63 18.11 -4.35
N TYR A 317 -13.89 17.03 -4.17
CA TYR A 317 -12.64 17.02 -3.41
C TYR A 317 -11.50 16.50 -4.29
N GLU A 318 -10.43 17.26 -4.38
CA GLU A 318 -9.22 16.92 -5.12
C GLU A 318 -8.07 16.60 -4.16
N CYS A 319 -7.27 15.60 -4.49
CA CYS A 319 -5.97 15.36 -3.87
C CYS A 319 -4.88 15.56 -4.92
N ASN A 320 -3.98 16.52 -4.70
CA ASN A 320 -2.84 16.70 -5.59
C ASN A 320 -1.69 15.79 -5.17
N GLY A 321 -1.48 14.69 -5.90
CA GLY A 321 -0.42 13.73 -5.63
C GLY A 321 1.00 14.28 -5.77
N LYS A 322 1.17 15.45 -6.39
CA LYS A 322 2.47 16.12 -6.51
C LYS A 322 2.89 16.83 -5.20
N THR A 323 1.93 17.26 -4.38
CA THR A 323 2.19 18.08 -3.17
C THR A 323 1.65 17.46 -1.89
N SER A 324 0.78 16.45 -1.99
CA SER A 324 0.21 15.74 -0.86
C SER A 324 1.07 14.54 -0.47
N THR A 325 1.13 14.24 0.81
CA THR A 325 1.75 13.02 1.36
C THR A 325 0.86 11.78 1.22
N TYR A 326 -0.24 11.87 0.45
CA TYR A 326 -1.24 10.81 0.28
C TYR A 326 -0.60 9.45 -0.01
N PHE A 327 0.16 9.34 -1.11
CA PHE A 327 0.78 8.08 -1.53
C PHE A 327 1.86 7.56 -0.58
N GLU A 328 2.48 8.44 0.19
CA GLU A 328 3.51 8.07 1.15
C GLU A 328 2.92 7.48 2.43
N GLU A 329 1.73 7.93 2.83
CA GLU A 329 1.16 7.62 4.13
C GLU A 329 0.08 6.55 4.11
N ILE A 330 -0.83 6.56 3.14
CA ILE A 330 -2.06 5.76 3.21
C ILE A 330 -1.83 4.25 3.29
N SER A 331 -0.70 3.75 2.77
CA SER A 331 -0.36 2.32 2.79
C SER A 331 -0.21 1.81 4.21
N PHE A 332 0.43 2.59 5.07
CA PHE A 332 0.74 2.19 6.45
C PHE A 332 0.00 3.05 7.50
N ARG A 333 -0.74 4.07 7.06
CA ARG A 333 -1.58 4.93 7.91
C ARG A 333 -3.00 5.06 7.33
N PRO A 334 -3.71 3.92 7.16
CA PRO A 334 -5.09 3.95 6.67
C PRO A 334 -6.04 4.67 7.62
N ASP A 335 -5.71 4.75 8.91
CA ASP A 335 -6.45 5.50 9.92
C ASP A 335 -6.58 6.99 9.56
N PHE A 336 -5.56 7.59 8.95
CA PHE A 336 -5.60 8.98 8.51
C PHE A 336 -6.59 9.20 7.36
N LEU A 337 -6.56 8.33 6.33
CA LEU A 337 -7.47 8.44 5.21
C LEU A 337 -8.92 8.13 5.63
N LEU A 338 -9.11 7.13 6.50
CA LEU A 338 -10.43 6.81 7.04
C LEU A 338 -11.02 7.98 7.83
N THR A 339 -10.20 8.63 8.67
CA THR A 339 -10.59 9.86 9.40
C THR A 339 -11.03 10.95 8.43
N GLU A 340 -10.27 11.17 7.38
CA GLU A 340 -10.52 12.22 6.41
C GLU A 340 -11.81 11.98 5.60
N LEU A 341 -12.01 10.75 5.11
CA LEU A 341 -13.25 10.35 4.45
C LEU A 341 -14.45 10.53 5.39
N THR A 342 -14.34 10.12 6.66
CA THR A 342 -15.38 10.32 7.66
C THR A 342 -15.72 11.80 7.85
N HIS A 343 -14.70 12.67 7.89
CA HIS A 343 -14.91 14.11 7.97
C HIS A 343 -15.60 14.68 6.72
N MET A 344 -15.22 14.22 5.53
CA MET A 344 -15.88 14.62 4.28
C MET A 344 -17.35 14.20 4.24
N PHE A 345 -17.69 13.05 4.83
CA PHE A 345 -19.03 12.49 4.78
C PHE A 345 -19.98 13.09 5.81
N TYR A 346 -19.49 13.45 6.98
CA TYR A 346 -20.34 13.79 8.13
C TYR A 346 -20.01 15.12 8.82
N SER A 347 -18.89 15.73 8.51
CA SER A 347 -18.47 16.96 9.17
C SER A 347 -18.33 18.11 8.17
N GLN A 348 -18.71 19.31 8.59
CA GLN A 348 -18.43 20.53 7.83
C GLN A 348 -17.00 21.09 8.11
N ASN A 349 -16.19 20.34 8.84
CA ASN A 349 -14.85 20.79 9.18
C ASN A 349 -13.92 20.66 7.97
N ASN A 350 -13.44 21.79 7.46
CA ASN A 350 -12.67 21.88 6.22
C ASN A 350 -11.16 21.62 6.38
N LYS A 351 -10.69 21.16 7.55
CA LYS A 351 -9.27 20.85 7.74
C LYS A 351 -8.99 19.39 7.37
N LEU A 352 -8.89 19.13 6.07
CA LEU A 352 -8.53 17.86 5.50
C LEU A 352 -6.99 17.74 5.39
N ARG A 353 -6.46 16.52 5.47
CA ARG A 353 -5.03 16.22 5.41
C ARG A 353 -4.52 16.15 3.97
N TYR A 354 -5.25 15.43 3.12
CA TYR A 354 -4.85 15.10 1.74
C TYR A 354 -5.70 15.82 0.72
N TYR A 355 -6.99 15.86 0.95
CA TYR A 355 -7.96 16.41 0.01
C TYR A 355 -8.24 17.89 0.28
N LYS A 356 -8.64 18.58 -0.77
CA LYS A 356 -9.16 19.95 -0.70
C LYS A 356 -10.45 20.03 -1.46
N ARG A 357 -11.43 20.75 -0.91
CA ARG A 357 -12.67 21.04 -1.63
C ARG A 357 -12.37 22.00 -2.76
N ILE A 358 -12.82 21.67 -3.97
CA ILE A 358 -12.63 22.52 -5.15
C ILE A 358 -13.46 23.80 -4.99
N GLN A 359 -12.82 24.92 -5.23
CA GLN A 359 -13.44 26.24 -5.23
C GLN A 359 -14.07 26.53 -6.61
N GLU A 360 -14.93 27.56 -6.68
CA GLU A 360 -15.57 28.02 -7.93
C GLU A 360 -14.59 28.51 -8.99
#